data_0417ce4cb6a55adb92380e7b83ecc1a5
#
_entry.id   0417ce4cb6a55adb92380e7b83ecc1a5
#
_cell.length_a   1.000
_cell.length_b   1.000
_cell.length_c   1.000
_cell.angle_alpha   90.00
_cell.angle_beta   90.00
_cell.angle_gamma   90.00
#
_symmetry.space_group_name_H-M   'P 1'
#
loop_
_entity.id
_entity.type
_entity.pdbx_description
1 polymer ?
#
loop_
_entity_poly.entity_id
_entity_poly.type
_entity_poly.pdbx_seq_one_letter_code
_entity_poly.pdbx_strand_id
1 'polypeptide(L)'
;MLRAQGRCEEAIPEFETVLSSDRNAVAVLDALADCKFLTGSIEEVIPLEEEAIRLSPRDPGIGWWYLRIGQVRLLQSRMDEAIPWLEKARSVVPELPFVHALLASAYGLKGETERAAAELAEAQRLTGDDHFSNIARLKAFGDARGYYRAKNIDFEATYFAGLRKAGMPEE
;
A
#
# COMPACT_ATOMS: atom_id res chain seq x y z
N MET A 1 8.22 -1.91 -18.62
CA MET A 1 7.67 -3.13 -19.21
C MET A 1 7.72 -4.33 -18.24
N LEU A 2 8.87 -4.66 -17.63
CA LEU A 2 9.04 -5.78 -16.69
C LEU A 2 8.16 -5.69 -15.44
N ARG A 3 8.02 -4.50 -14.82
CA ARG A 3 7.13 -4.24 -13.69
C ARG A 3 5.67 -4.66 -14.00
N ALA A 4 5.16 -4.24 -15.16
CA ALA A 4 3.80 -4.56 -15.59
C ALA A 4 3.56 -6.06 -15.85
N GLN A 5 4.64 -6.84 -15.99
CA GLN A 5 4.63 -8.29 -16.16
C GLN A 5 4.89 -9.05 -14.85
N GLY A 6 4.97 -8.37 -13.71
CA GLY A 6 5.29 -8.96 -12.42
C GLY A 6 6.75 -9.42 -12.26
N ARG A 7 7.67 -8.93 -13.11
CA ARG A 7 9.09 -9.30 -13.15
C ARG A 7 9.94 -8.25 -12.41
N CYS A 8 9.55 -7.95 -11.17
CA CYS A 8 10.22 -6.90 -10.38
C CYS A 8 11.68 -7.20 -10.07
N GLU A 9 12.02 -8.47 -9.77
CA GLU A 9 13.40 -8.85 -9.48
C GLU A 9 14.37 -8.53 -10.64
N GLU A 10 13.89 -8.66 -11.88
CA GLU A 10 14.67 -8.33 -13.08
C GLU A 10 14.68 -6.82 -13.38
N ALA A 11 13.62 -6.10 -13.00
CA ALA A 11 13.49 -4.67 -13.26
C ALA A 11 14.33 -3.82 -12.29
N ILE A 12 14.53 -4.27 -11.05
CA ILE A 12 15.27 -3.52 -10.02
C ILE A 12 16.66 -3.06 -10.50
N PRO A 13 17.55 -3.93 -11.01
CA PRO A 13 18.88 -3.50 -11.46
C PRO A 13 18.83 -2.52 -12.65
N GLU A 14 17.81 -2.61 -13.50
CA GLU A 14 17.61 -1.64 -14.59
C GLU A 14 17.25 -0.26 -14.04
N PHE A 15 16.33 -0.18 -13.06
CA PHE A 15 15.96 1.08 -12.41
C PHE A 15 17.14 1.69 -11.64
N GLU A 16 17.90 0.89 -10.91
CA GLU A 16 19.10 1.33 -10.18
C GLU A 16 20.15 1.90 -11.16
N THR A 17 20.30 1.28 -12.34
CA THR A 17 21.19 1.79 -13.40
C THR A 17 20.73 3.15 -13.90
N VAL A 18 19.43 3.35 -14.16
CA VAL A 18 18.91 4.66 -14.58
C VAL A 18 19.15 5.70 -13.49
N LEU A 19 18.86 5.39 -12.22
CA LEU A 19 19.06 6.30 -11.10
C LEU A 19 20.54 6.63 -10.82
N SER A 20 21.46 5.77 -11.23
CA SER A 20 22.91 6.10 -11.17
C SER A 20 23.30 7.22 -12.12
N SER A 21 22.58 7.38 -13.22
CA SER A 21 22.81 8.38 -14.26
C SER A 21 21.90 9.61 -14.06
N ASP A 22 20.67 9.43 -13.64
CA ASP A 22 19.70 10.50 -13.34
C ASP A 22 18.96 10.20 -12.02
N ARG A 23 19.49 10.77 -10.94
CA ARG A 23 18.91 10.62 -9.60
C ARG A 23 17.53 11.28 -9.43
N ASN A 24 17.16 12.17 -10.35
CA ASN A 24 15.91 12.93 -10.29
C ASN A 24 14.80 12.33 -11.15
N ALA A 25 14.99 11.12 -11.69
CA ALA A 25 14.00 10.42 -12.48
C ALA A 25 12.83 9.92 -11.60
N VAL A 26 11.90 10.82 -11.26
CA VAL A 26 10.77 10.58 -10.33
C VAL A 26 9.98 9.33 -10.68
N ALA A 27 9.65 9.13 -11.96
CA ALA A 27 8.91 7.93 -12.40
C ALA A 27 9.70 6.62 -12.18
N VAL A 28 11.03 6.69 -12.16
CA VAL A 28 11.89 5.53 -11.88
C VAL A 28 11.99 5.28 -10.38
N LEU A 29 12.04 6.34 -9.56
CA LEU A 29 11.95 6.21 -8.09
C LEU A 29 10.67 5.50 -7.66
N ASP A 30 9.50 5.94 -8.16
CA ASP A 30 8.21 5.30 -7.90
C ASP A 30 8.19 3.84 -8.39
N ALA A 31 8.68 3.57 -9.60
CA ALA A 31 8.72 2.23 -10.15
C ALA A 31 9.64 1.28 -9.36
N LEU A 32 10.78 1.79 -8.89
CA LEU A 32 11.70 1.04 -8.03
C LEU A 32 11.07 0.77 -6.66
N ALA A 33 10.45 1.77 -6.03
CA ALA A 33 9.77 1.62 -4.75
C ALA A 33 8.65 0.56 -4.82
N ASP A 34 7.85 0.55 -5.89
CA ASP A 34 6.83 -0.46 -6.12
C ASP A 34 7.44 -1.87 -6.24
N CYS A 35 8.52 -2.02 -7.01
CA CYS A 35 9.21 -3.31 -7.13
C CYS A 35 9.87 -3.76 -5.82
N LYS A 36 10.49 -2.86 -5.06
CA LYS A 36 11.04 -3.15 -3.73
C LYS A 36 9.93 -3.60 -2.76
N PHE A 37 8.75 -2.98 -2.82
CA PHE A 37 7.58 -3.41 -2.04
C PHE A 37 7.15 -4.84 -2.41
N LEU A 38 6.96 -5.13 -3.70
CA LEU A 38 6.50 -6.44 -4.18
C LEU A 38 7.51 -7.57 -3.95
N THR A 39 8.80 -7.27 -3.89
CA THR A 39 9.85 -8.25 -3.57
C THR A 39 10.13 -8.38 -2.07
N GLY A 40 9.51 -7.54 -1.24
CA GLY A 40 9.63 -7.59 0.21
C GLY A 40 10.76 -6.74 0.82
N SER A 41 11.48 -5.98 0.01
CA SER A 41 12.51 -5.03 0.47
C SER A 41 11.87 -3.73 0.99
N ILE A 42 10.90 -3.85 1.93
CA ILE A 42 10.04 -2.73 2.35
C ILE A 42 10.79 -1.60 3.05
N GLU A 43 11.96 -1.86 3.62
CA GLU A 43 12.81 -0.85 4.26
C GLU A 43 13.35 0.19 3.26
N GLU A 44 13.49 -0.20 1.98
CA GLU A 44 13.98 0.66 0.91
C GLU A 44 12.87 1.52 0.29
N VAL A 45 11.61 1.19 0.53
CA VAL A 45 10.46 1.84 -0.14
C VAL A 45 10.30 3.30 0.29
N ILE A 46 10.31 3.55 1.60
CA ILE A 46 10.04 4.89 2.15
C ILE A 46 11.05 5.94 1.68
N PRO A 47 12.37 5.69 1.73
CA PRO A 47 13.34 6.65 1.21
C PRO A 47 13.14 7.01 -0.27
N LEU A 48 12.75 6.05 -1.10
CA LEU A 48 12.48 6.27 -2.53
C LEU A 48 11.25 7.15 -2.74
N GLU A 49 10.16 6.89 -2.00
CA GLU A 49 8.93 7.67 -2.10
C GLU A 49 9.10 9.08 -1.53
N GLU A 50 9.80 9.24 -0.42
CA GLU A 50 10.10 10.56 0.16
C GLU A 50 10.94 11.40 -0.81
N GLU A 51 11.90 10.80 -1.51
CA GLU A 51 12.68 11.47 -2.54
C GLU A 51 11.80 11.87 -3.74
N ALA A 52 10.90 11.00 -4.20
CA ALA A 52 9.94 11.32 -5.25
C ALA A 52 9.05 12.51 -4.86
N ILE A 53 8.52 12.51 -3.63
CA ILE A 53 7.71 13.61 -3.08
C ILE A 53 8.53 14.91 -3.03
N ARG A 54 9.78 14.84 -2.59
CA ARG A 54 10.67 16.02 -2.52
C ARG A 54 10.92 16.62 -3.89
N LEU A 55 11.13 15.80 -4.91
CA LEU A 55 11.41 16.21 -6.28
C LEU A 55 10.16 16.71 -7.01
N SER A 56 9.00 16.12 -6.75
CA SER A 56 7.74 16.45 -7.42
C SER A 56 6.56 16.54 -6.44
N PRO A 57 6.50 17.58 -5.59
CA PRO A 57 5.50 17.70 -4.52
C PRO A 57 4.07 17.98 -5.03
N ARG A 58 3.91 18.21 -6.33
CA ARG A 58 2.60 18.41 -6.99
C ARG A 58 2.33 17.37 -8.07
N ASP A 59 3.00 16.23 -8.00
CA ASP A 59 2.80 15.14 -8.95
C ASP A 59 1.35 14.62 -8.88
N PRO A 60 0.69 14.37 -10.02
CA PRO A 60 -0.64 13.74 -10.01
C PRO A 60 -0.67 12.37 -9.33
N GLY A 61 0.46 11.65 -9.30
CA GLY A 61 0.61 10.34 -8.66
C GLY A 61 0.90 10.38 -7.16
N ILE A 62 1.06 11.55 -6.55
CA ILE A 62 1.52 11.70 -5.15
C ILE A 62 0.66 10.93 -4.13
N GLY A 63 -0.65 10.76 -4.42
CA GLY A 63 -1.54 9.98 -3.57
C GLY A 63 -1.13 8.52 -3.43
N TRP A 64 -0.55 7.92 -4.47
CA TRP A 64 -0.02 6.56 -4.45
C TRP A 64 1.25 6.45 -3.61
N TRP A 65 2.11 7.47 -3.62
CA TRP A 65 3.32 7.53 -2.80
C TRP A 65 2.98 7.63 -1.31
N TYR A 66 2.03 8.50 -0.95
CA TYR A 66 1.50 8.58 0.42
C TYR A 66 0.89 7.25 0.87
N LEU A 67 0.10 6.62 0.01
CA LEU A 67 -0.50 5.31 0.29
C LEU A 67 0.56 4.25 0.56
N ARG A 68 1.60 4.17 -0.28
CA ARG A 68 2.66 3.16 -0.15
C ARG A 68 3.47 3.36 1.12
N ILE A 69 3.83 4.61 1.48
CA ILE A 69 4.49 4.91 2.75
C ILE A 69 3.61 4.46 3.93
N GLY A 70 2.33 4.82 3.92
CA GLY A 70 1.38 4.43 4.96
C GLY A 70 1.21 2.91 5.05
N GLN A 71 1.16 2.22 3.93
CA GLN A 71 1.08 0.76 3.86
C GLN A 71 2.34 0.10 4.46
N VAL A 72 3.53 0.58 4.12
CA VAL A 72 4.79 0.08 4.71
C VAL A 72 4.79 0.26 6.23
N ARG A 73 4.40 1.44 6.73
CA ARG A 73 4.32 1.70 8.18
C ARG A 73 3.31 0.77 8.88
N LEU A 74 2.16 0.49 8.25
CA LEU A 74 1.19 -0.48 8.76
C LEU A 74 1.80 -1.88 8.85
N LEU A 75 2.49 -2.34 7.80
CA LEU A 75 3.13 -3.65 7.77
C LEU A 75 4.30 -3.77 8.78
N GLN A 76 4.92 -2.65 9.15
CA GLN A 76 5.89 -2.56 10.24
C GLN A 76 5.25 -2.44 11.63
N SER A 77 3.92 -2.53 11.75
CA SER A 77 3.15 -2.34 13.00
C SER A 77 3.31 -0.95 13.62
N ARG A 78 3.57 0.07 12.81
CA ARG A 78 3.79 1.48 13.24
C ARG A 78 2.54 2.32 12.94
N MET A 79 1.43 2.03 13.65
CA MET A 79 0.12 2.62 13.34
C MET A 79 0.09 4.15 13.47
N ASP A 80 0.77 4.71 14.46
CA ASP A 80 0.82 6.16 14.68
C ASP A 80 1.51 6.91 13.53
N GLU A 81 2.37 6.23 12.78
CA GLU A 81 2.99 6.78 11.57
C GLU A 81 2.20 6.41 10.29
N ALA A 82 1.58 5.23 10.26
CA ALA A 82 0.80 4.78 9.11
C ALA A 82 -0.43 5.67 8.86
N ILE A 83 -1.20 5.95 9.92
CA ILE A 83 -2.46 6.69 9.82
C ILE A 83 -2.29 8.07 9.17
N PRO A 84 -1.37 8.94 9.60
CA PRO A 84 -1.20 10.25 8.96
C PRO A 84 -0.88 10.18 7.46
N TRP A 85 -0.09 9.19 7.02
CA TRP A 85 0.24 9.01 5.62
C TRP A 85 -0.97 8.50 4.82
N LEU A 86 -1.73 7.56 5.38
CA LEU A 86 -2.96 7.04 4.75
C LEU A 86 -4.07 8.11 4.69
N GLU A 87 -4.19 8.97 5.71
CA GLU A 87 -5.12 10.11 5.67
C GLU A 87 -4.73 11.13 4.60
N LYS A 88 -3.43 11.40 4.40
CA LYS A 88 -2.95 12.20 3.26
C LYS A 88 -3.30 11.54 1.93
N ALA A 89 -3.08 10.24 1.79
CA ALA A 89 -3.44 9.50 0.58
C ALA A 89 -4.94 9.63 0.31
N ARG A 90 -5.80 9.40 1.32
CA ARG A 90 -7.26 9.54 1.22
C ARG A 90 -7.67 10.95 0.78
N SER A 91 -7.00 12.00 1.25
CA SER A 91 -7.31 13.38 0.86
C SER A 91 -7.04 13.67 -0.62
N VAL A 92 -6.14 12.91 -1.25
CA VAL A 92 -5.75 13.08 -2.66
C VAL A 92 -6.51 12.10 -3.58
N VAL A 93 -6.73 10.87 -3.11
CA VAL A 93 -7.37 9.79 -3.89
C VAL A 93 -8.55 9.17 -3.11
N PRO A 94 -9.60 9.96 -2.76
CA PRO A 94 -10.69 9.50 -1.91
C PRO A 94 -11.55 8.38 -2.52
N GLU A 95 -11.52 8.23 -3.84
CA GLU A 95 -12.30 7.20 -4.56
C GLU A 95 -11.57 5.85 -4.65
N LEU A 96 -10.38 5.73 -4.06
CA LEU A 96 -9.60 4.49 -4.10
C LEU A 96 -10.00 3.56 -2.93
N PRO A 97 -10.71 2.44 -3.16
CA PRO A 97 -11.16 1.55 -2.07
C PRO A 97 -10.02 1.06 -1.19
N PHE A 98 -8.85 0.86 -1.77
CA PHE A 98 -7.69 0.30 -1.08
C PHE A 98 -7.14 1.24 0.02
N VAL A 99 -7.22 2.57 -0.15
CA VAL A 99 -6.79 3.50 0.91
C VAL A 99 -7.70 3.41 2.13
N HIS A 100 -9.00 3.23 1.92
CA HIS A 100 -9.98 3.04 2.99
C HIS A 100 -9.77 1.69 3.70
N ALA A 101 -9.48 0.62 2.97
CA ALA A 101 -9.16 -0.68 3.57
C ALA A 101 -7.89 -0.64 4.43
N LEU A 102 -6.85 0.08 4.00
CA LEU A 102 -5.64 0.28 4.80
C LEU A 102 -5.91 1.11 6.06
N LEU A 103 -6.73 2.17 5.97
CA LEU A 103 -7.15 2.96 7.14
C LEU A 103 -8.01 2.12 8.09
N ALA A 104 -8.96 1.33 7.58
CA ALA A 104 -9.76 0.41 8.39
C ALA A 104 -8.86 -0.55 9.18
N SER A 105 -7.86 -1.12 8.52
CA SER A 105 -6.88 -2.00 9.17
C SER A 105 -6.08 -1.26 10.24
N ALA A 106 -5.53 -0.10 9.93
CA ALA A 106 -4.71 0.69 10.85
C ALA A 106 -5.50 1.13 12.09
N TYR A 107 -6.72 1.64 11.91
CA TYR A 107 -7.61 2.00 13.03
C TYR A 107 -8.05 0.77 13.84
N GLY A 108 -8.33 -0.36 13.17
CA GLY A 108 -8.68 -1.62 13.83
C GLY A 108 -7.56 -2.12 14.74
N LEU A 109 -6.30 -2.07 14.27
CA LEU A 109 -5.13 -2.43 15.08
C LEU A 109 -4.91 -1.47 16.25
N LYS A 110 -5.25 -0.20 16.07
CA LYS A 110 -5.15 0.81 17.12
C LYS A 110 -6.31 0.75 18.14
N GLY A 111 -7.37 0.00 17.85
CA GLY A 111 -8.56 -0.10 18.69
C GLY A 111 -9.59 1.02 18.49
N GLU A 112 -9.44 1.82 17.44
CA GLU A 112 -10.38 2.88 17.05
C GLU A 112 -11.54 2.28 16.22
N THR A 113 -12.36 1.45 16.85
CA THR A 113 -13.33 0.53 16.21
C THR A 113 -14.36 1.26 15.33
N GLU A 114 -14.89 2.41 15.78
CA GLU A 114 -15.89 3.17 15.02
C GLU A 114 -15.29 3.72 13.71
N ARG A 115 -14.07 4.27 13.78
CA ARG A 115 -13.37 4.78 12.59
C ARG A 115 -13.01 3.63 11.65
N ALA A 116 -12.54 2.50 12.20
CA ALA A 116 -12.21 1.32 11.43
C ALA A 116 -13.42 0.79 10.65
N ALA A 117 -14.58 0.67 11.30
CA ALA A 117 -15.81 0.22 10.67
C ALA A 117 -16.31 1.19 9.58
N ALA A 118 -16.19 2.50 9.81
CA ALA A 118 -16.58 3.51 8.83
C ALA A 118 -15.72 3.44 7.56
N GLU A 119 -14.40 3.31 7.72
CA GLU A 119 -13.48 3.17 6.58
C GLU A 119 -13.68 1.85 5.83
N LEU A 120 -13.96 0.75 6.55
CA LEU A 120 -14.28 -0.53 5.90
C LEU A 120 -15.55 -0.45 5.06
N ALA A 121 -16.62 0.17 5.60
CA ALA A 121 -17.86 0.37 4.87
C ALA A 121 -17.65 1.21 3.60
N GLU A 122 -16.79 2.22 3.66
CA GLU A 122 -16.46 3.05 2.51
C GLU A 122 -15.65 2.27 1.45
N ALA A 123 -14.68 1.46 1.86
CA ALA A 123 -13.96 0.57 0.94
C ALA A 123 -14.93 -0.37 0.19
N GLN A 124 -15.88 -0.95 0.89
CA GLN A 124 -16.91 -1.83 0.31
C GLN A 124 -17.83 -1.07 -0.65
N ARG A 125 -18.28 0.15 -0.28
CA ARG A 125 -19.13 0.99 -1.12
C ARG A 125 -18.45 1.36 -2.45
N LEU A 126 -17.17 1.72 -2.41
CA LEU A 126 -16.40 2.18 -3.58
C LEU A 126 -16.02 1.07 -4.55
N THR A 127 -15.93 -0.16 -4.07
CA THR A 127 -15.36 -1.27 -4.86
C THR A 127 -16.26 -1.71 -6.02
N GLY A 128 -17.59 -1.67 -5.85
CA GLY A 128 -18.53 -2.10 -6.87
C GLY A 128 -18.54 -3.62 -7.18
N ASP A 129 -17.56 -4.35 -6.71
CA ASP A 129 -17.46 -5.81 -6.66
C ASP A 129 -17.33 -6.26 -5.22
N ASP A 130 -17.33 -7.56 -4.94
CA ASP A 130 -17.41 -8.06 -3.58
C ASP A 130 -16.07 -8.53 -2.98
N HIS A 131 -14.92 -8.17 -3.56
CA HIS A 131 -13.63 -8.63 -3.05
C HIS A 131 -13.26 -8.04 -1.67
N PHE A 132 -13.83 -6.90 -1.26
CA PHE A 132 -13.74 -6.39 0.10
C PHE A 132 -14.88 -6.88 1.03
N SER A 133 -15.68 -7.85 0.61
CA SER A 133 -16.78 -8.36 1.44
C SER A 133 -16.29 -9.23 2.60
N ASN A 134 -15.20 -9.96 2.41
CA ASN A 134 -14.59 -10.80 3.42
C ASN A 134 -13.10 -11.05 3.17
N ILE A 135 -12.42 -11.57 4.19
CA ILE A 135 -10.97 -11.82 4.16
C ILE A 135 -10.58 -12.83 3.07
N ALA A 136 -11.35 -13.92 2.92
CA ALA A 136 -11.04 -14.98 1.94
C ALA A 136 -11.04 -14.43 0.50
N ARG A 137 -12.05 -13.62 0.14
CA ARG A 137 -12.14 -12.99 -1.18
C ARG A 137 -11.04 -11.95 -1.42
N LEU A 138 -10.74 -11.15 -0.40
CA LEU A 138 -9.66 -10.17 -0.48
C LEU A 138 -8.30 -10.83 -0.69
N LYS A 139 -8.03 -11.93 0.01
CA LYS A 139 -6.81 -12.74 -0.21
C LYS A 139 -6.76 -13.29 -1.62
N ALA A 140 -7.82 -13.94 -2.08
CA ALA A 140 -7.88 -14.50 -3.44
C ALA A 140 -7.66 -13.43 -4.52
N PHE A 141 -8.23 -12.23 -4.34
CA PHE A 141 -8.03 -11.09 -5.23
C PHE A 141 -6.56 -10.62 -5.26
N GLY A 142 -5.92 -10.51 -4.09
CA GLY A 142 -4.53 -10.07 -3.96
C GLY A 142 -3.54 -11.13 -4.43
N ASP A 143 -3.79 -12.41 -4.15
CA ASP A 143 -2.95 -13.52 -4.58
C ASP A 143 -2.93 -13.65 -6.10
N ALA A 144 -4.07 -13.50 -6.76
CA ALA A 144 -4.17 -13.52 -8.21
C ALA A 144 -3.34 -12.41 -8.87
N ARG A 145 -3.10 -11.29 -8.16
CA ARG A 145 -2.30 -10.14 -8.60
C ARG A 145 -0.89 -10.10 -8.05
N GLY A 146 -0.55 -11.02 -7.15
CA GLY A 146 0.77 -11.10 -6.52
C GLY A 146 1.04 -10.10 -5.41
N TYR A 147 0.01 -9.42 -4.89
CA TYR A 147 0.17 -8.37 -3.87
C TYR A 147 0.68 -8.88 -2.52
N TYR A 148 0.43 -10.15 -2.17
CA TYR A 148 0.80 -10.74 -0.88
C TYR A 148 1.93 -11.77 -0.99
N ARG A 149 2.71 -11.74 -2.08
CA ARG A 149 3.77 -12.74 -2.36
C ARG A 149 5.08 -12.49 -1.61
N ALA A 150 5.28 -11.33 -1.05
CA ALA A 150 6.50 -11.01 -0.31
C ALA A 150 6.58 -11.88 0.96
N LYS A 151 7.48 -12.86 0.96
CA LYS A 151 7.59 -13.92 1.99
C LYS A 151 8.01 -13.42 3.37
N ASN A 152 8.64 -12.27 3.44
CA ASN A 152 9.13 -11.64 4.68
C ASN A 152 8.16 -10.62 5.27
N ILE A 153 6.96 -10.49 4.71
CA ILE A 153 5.91 -9.59 5.18
C ILE A 153 4.78 -10.41 5.78
N ASP A 154 4.49 -10.17 7.06
CA ASP A 154 3.36 -10.81 7.74
C ASP A 154 2.07 -9.99 7.55
N PHE A 155 1.41 -10.18 6.41
CA PHE A 155 0.12 -9.58 6.13
C PHE A 155 -0.97 -10.09 7.07
N GLU A 156 -0.86 -11.31 7.61
CA GLU A 156 -1.83 -11.89 8.53
C GLU A 156 -1.83 -11.18 9.88
N ALA A 157 -0.65 -10.98 10.46
CA ALA A 157 -0.51 -10.33 11.76
C ALA A 157 -0.76 -8.81 11.70
N THR A 158 -0.75 -8.23 10.50
CA THR A 158 -0.89 -6.78 10.30
C THR A 158 -2.18 -6.45 9.54
N TYR A 159 -2.15 -6.40 8.22
CA TYR A 159 -3.25 -5.93 7.38
C TYR A 159 -4.55 -6.69 7.62
N PHE A 160 -4.53 -8.03 7.55
CA PHE A 160 -5.74 -8.82 7.75
C PHE A 160 -6.21 -8.83 9.20
N ALA A 161 -5.30 -8.86 10.18
CA ALA A 161 -5.68 -8.73 11.59
C ALA A 161 -6.41 -7.42 11.89
N GLY A 162 -5.96 -6.33 11.28
CA GLY A 162 -6.61 -5.03 11.41
C GLY A 162 -8.01 -5.00 10.77
N LEU A 163 -8.17 -5.58 9.58
CA LEU A 163 -9.48 -5.67 8.91
C LEU A 163 -10.48 -6.52 9.70
N ARG A 164 -10.05 -7.63 10.33
CA ARG A 164 -10.89 -8.41 11.25
C ARG A 164 -11.38 -7.56 12.42
N LYS A 165 -10.48 -6.78 13.02
CA LYS A 165 -10.83 -5.85 14.10
C LYS A 165 -11.76 -4.72 13.64
N ALA A 166 -11.70 -4.33 12.36
CA ALA A 166 -12.63 -3.40 11.75
C ALA A 166 -14.02 -4.00 11.46
N GLY A 167 -14.17 -5.34 11.62
CA GLY A 167 -15.43 -6.06 11.43
C GLY A 167 -15.55 -6.81 10.10
N MET A 168 -14.46 -6.93 9.32
CA MET A 168 -14.49 -7.77 8.10
C MET A 168 -14.58 -9.25 8.46
N PRO A 169 -15.61 -10.01 7.97
CA PRO A 169 -15.75 -11.45 8.24
C PRO A 169 -14.68 -12.27 7.51
N GLU A 170 -14.46 -13.51 7.96
CA GLU A 170 -13.53 -14.45 7.31
C GLU A 170 -14.05 -14.96 5.95
N GLU A 171 -15.37 -15.31 5.92
CA GLU A 171 -16.10 -15.86 4.76
C GLU A 171 -17.42 -15.12 4.51
#